data_7bb887511b496c9e8717f7baf445f520
#
_entry.id   7bb887511b496c9e8717f7baf445f520
#
_cell.length_a   1.000
_cell.length_b   1.000
_cell.length_c   1.000
_cell.angle_alpha   90.00
_cell.angle_beta   90.00
_cell.angle_gamma   90.00
#
_symmetry.space_group_name_H-M   'P 1'
#
loop_
_entity.id
_entity.type
_entity.pdbx_description
1 polymer ?
#
loop_
_entity_poly.entity_id
_entity_poly.type
_entity_poly.pdbx_seq_one_letter_code
_entity_poly.pdbx_strand_id
1 'polypeptide(L)'
;MSFHRLALRRKHAEQSTSAKQLLETARSRCGLLAFRGIYFLKRILGALQRIAYPRRARTPQSPMHNRLVLSAARQMDLDVDELPYQMLRISDGKRLVYSTDFNFSFESLTAHWLCGNKHLTSALLRERGIPVSDFAVYHAKDLASAFSAFHSLRHPVVVKPCFGAGGEGITVGVTTLREFRRACYRAAFTADPIIVEQMVAGRHWRVTLFDGQLVFACERLPAFVVGDGQSSIEALVSRRNNAIAERSGFASAYPIHVDEDTRAALRDQNMTPESVPAAGQRVVLKRICNAAVGGLTVDISASLHDDYLDLARKAAAALGARLAGVDIIGPDATRPIDTGGVFVNEVNTTPDLLLNHFDVSGSGNAIVSVGRLFQMVFAAGPNATLSRIDDAERDSAQTGRCWRPRGEPQALYTSYGDPSPGSR
;
A
#
# COMPACT_ATOMS: atom_id res chain seq x y z
N MET A 1 41.97 33.74 40.68
CA MET A 1 42.30 32.55 39.85
C MET A 1 41.06 31.86 39.18
N SER A 2 39.91 32.50 39.12
CA SER A 2 38.63 31.81 38.67
C SER A 2 38.23 32.11 37.23
N PHE A 3 38.51 33.25 36.67
CA PHE A 3 38.03 33.65 35.32
C PHE A 3 38.78 33.01 34.15
N HIS A 4 40.05 32.69 34.32
CA HIS A 4 40.87 32.12 33.25
C HIS A 4 40.52 30.63 32.97
N ARG A 5 40.05 29.86 33.97
CA ARG A 5 39.61 28.47 33.81
C ARG A 5 38.23 28.34 33.14
N LEU A 6 37.36 29.34 33.31
CA LEU A 6 36.05 29.32 32.64
C LEU A 6 36.18 29.66 31.13
N ALA A 7 37.05 30.57 30.76
CA ALA A 7 37.31 30.94 29.36
C ALA A 7 37.97 29.81 28.58
N LEU A 8 38.88 29.05 29.18
CA LEU A 8 39.48 27.86 28.58
C LEU A 8 38.48 26.70 28.40
N ARG A 9 37.59 26.48 29.36
CA ARG A 9 36.52 25.48 29.23
C ARG A 9 35.51 25.84 28.15
N ARG A 10 35.12 27.10 27.96
CA ARG A 10 34.25 27.54 26.85
C ARG A 10 34.94 27.36 25.50
N LYS A 11 36.21 27.76 25.33
CA LYS A 11 36.97 27.54 24.08
C LYS A 11 37.10 26.05 23.73
N HIS A 12 37.36 25.18 24.71
CA HIS A 12 37.40 23.71 24.47
C HIS A 12 36.02 23.11 24.14
N ALA A 13 34.95 23.63 24.73
CA ALA A 13 33.59 23.20 24.40
C ALA A 13 33.18 23.63 22.97
N GLU A 14 33.49 24.88 22.58
CA GLU A 14 33.22 25.38 21.22
C GLU A 14 34.05 24.67 20.14
N GLN A 15 35.34 24.39 20.42
CA GLN A 15 36.19 23.61 19.52
C GLN A 15 35.75 22.14 19.41
N SER A 16 35.28 21.51 20.50
CA SER A 16 34.73 20.17 20.48
C SER A 16 33.41 20.10 19.68
N THR A 17 32.57 21.12 19.77
CA THR A 17 31.32 21.20 18.99
C THR A 17 31.60 21.37 17.50
N SER A 18 32.57 22.28 17.17
CA SER A 18 32.99 22.50 15.78
C SER A 18 33.63 21.25 15.15
N ALA A 19 34.50 20.54 15.89
CA ALA A 19 35.12 19.30 15.41
C ALA A 19 34.10 18.18 15.20
N LYS A 20 33.11 18.03 16.09
CA LYS A 20 32.01 17.08 15.92
C LYS A 20 31.16 17.42 14.69
N GLN A 21 30.81 18.68 14.49
CA GLN A 21 30.09 19.14 13.31
C GLN A 21 30.87 18.90 12.00
N LEU A 22 32.18 19.15 12.00
CA LEU A 22 33.05 18.86 10.84
C LEU A 22 33.12 17.36 10.53
N LEU A 23 33.25 16.51 11.55
CA LEU A 23 33.25 15.05 11.41
C LEU A 23 31.88 14.51 10.91
N GLU A 24 30.77 15.02 11.41
CA GLU A 24 29.43 14.68 10.92
C GLU A 24 29.23 15.14 9.47
N THR A 25 29.71 16.33 9.12
CA THR A 25 29.65 16.84 7.74
C THR A 25 30.51 16.02 6.80
N ALA A 26 31.72 15.63 7.21
CA ALA A 26 32.58 14.75 6.40
C ALA A 26 31.97 13.35 6.22
N ARG A 27 31.46 12.73 7.30
CA ARG A 27 30.74 11.45 7.21
C ARG A 27 29.49 11.54 6.34
N SER A 28 28.77 12.66 6.39
CA SER A 28 27.62 12.92 5.51
C SER A 28 28.02 13.00 4.05
N ARG A 29 29.11 13.71 3.72
CA ARG A 29 29.61 13.82 2.33
C ARG A 29 30.09 12.49 1.78
N CYS A 30 30.84 11.69 2.56
CA CYS A 30 31.27 10.36 2.14
C CYS A 30 30.06 9.42 1.93
N GLY A 31 29.07 9.42 2.83
CA GLY A 31 27.84 8.63 2.67
C GLY A 31 27.04 9.03 1.44
N LEU A 32 26.95 10.32 1.15
CA LEU A 32 26.24 10.84 -0.03
C LEU A 32 26.97 10.46 -1.34
N LEU A 33 28.31 10.52 -1.35
CA LEU A 33 29.11 10.10 -2.52
C LEU A 33 28.97 8.61 -2.77
N ALA A 34 29.05 7.77 -1.75
CA ALA A 34 28.84 6.34 -1.85
C ALA A 34 27.42 6.01 -2.37
N PHE A 35 26.40 6.67 -1.82
CA PHE A 35 25.02 6.51 -2.31
C PHE A 35 24.88 6.91 -3.78
N ARG A 36 25.44 8.05 -4.20
CA ARG A 36 25.42 8.49 -5.60
C ARG A 36 26.05 7.47 -6.54
N GLY A 37 27.18 6.87 -6.15
CA GLY A 37 27.83 5.81 -6.92
C GLY A 37 26.97 4.57 -7.08
N ILE A 38 26.40 4.06 -5.98
CA ILE A 38 25.51 2.89 -5.98
C ILE A 38 24.22 3.18 -6.77
N TYR A 39 23.62 4.36 -6.57
CA TYR A 39 22.42 4.78 -7.29
C TYR A 39 22.65 4.89 -8.80
N PHE A 40 23.78 5.45 -9.22
CA PHE A 40 24.19 5.52 -10.63
C PHE A 40 24.37 4.12 -11.24
N LEU A 41 25.07 3.21 -10.53
CA LEU A 41 25.23 1.82 -10.94
C LEU A 41 23.87 1.11 -11.08
N LYS A 42 22.96 1.28 -10.13
CA LYS A 42 21.59 0.74 -10.22
C LYS A 42 20.86 1.23 -11.47
N ARG A 43 20.99 2.51 -11.82
CA ARG A 43 20.38 3.07 -13.04
C ARG A 43 20.97 2.48 -14.31
N ILE A 44 22.30 2.27 -14.37
CA ILE A 44 22.95 1.60 -15.50
C ILE A 44 22.46 0.17 -15.63
N LEU A 45 22.49 -0.61 -14.53
CA LEU A 45 22.01 -2.00 -14.53
C LEU A 45 20.54 -2.09 -14.93
N GLY A 46 19.69 -1.19 -14.42
CA GLY A 46 18.28 -1.12 -14.81
C GLY A 46 18.08 -0.73 -16.29
N ALA A 47 18.94 0.10 -16.85
CA ALA A 47 18.93 0.41 -18.29
C ALA A 47 19.37 -0.79 -19.13
N LEU A 48 20.45 -1.49 -18.73
CA LEU A 48 20.93 -2.70 -19.38
C LEU A 48 19.90 -3.83 -19.32
N GLN A 49 19.22 -4.01 -18.18
CA GLN A 49 18.12 -4.97 -18.07
C GLN A 49 16.94 -4.65 -19.01
N ARG A 50 16.62 -3.37 -19.21
CA ARG A 50 15.58 -2.95 -20.17
C ARG A 50 15.96 -3.20 -21.63
N ILE A 51 17.25 -3.16 -21.94
CA ILE A 51 17.79 -3.48 -23.28
C ILE A 51 17.82 -5.00 -23.48
N ALA A 52 18.31 -5.75 -22.48
CA ALA A 52 18.44 -7.21 -22.55
C ALA A 52 17.08 -7.93 -22.47
N TYR A 53 16.12 -7.36 -21.75
CA TYR A 53 14.78 -7.91 -21.58
C TYR A 53 13.76 -6.83 -21.95
N PRO A 54 13.40 -6.67 -23.25
CA PRO A 54 12.31 -5.80 -23.65
C PRO A 54 11.08 -6.23 -22.86
N ARG A 55 10.36 -5.24 -22.31
CA ARG A 55 9.25 -5.40 -21.38
C ARG A 55 8.38 -6.60 -21.75
N ARG A 56 8.58 -7.73 -21.10
CA ARG A 56 7.52 -8.75 -21.04
C ARG A 56 6.31 -8.05 -20.43
N ALA A 57 5.16 -8.20 -21.07
CA ALA A 57 3.90 -7.79 -20.45
C ALA A 57 3.93 -8.32 -19.01
N ARG A 58 3.79 -7.42 -18.03
CA ARG A 58 3.75 -7.86 -16.63
C ARG A 58 2.53 -8.75 -16.52
N THR A 59 2.75 -10.04 -16.35
CA THR A 59 1.68 -10.93 -15.94
C THR A 59 1.15 -10.40 -14.61
N PRO A 60 -0.16 -10.36 -14.40
CA PRO A 60 -0.77 -9.96 -13.15
C PRO A 60 -0.12 -10.73 -12.00
N GLN A 61 0.24 -10.02 -10.93
CA GLN A 61 1.10 -10.57 -9.87
C GLN A 61 0.33 -11.47 -8.88
N SER A 62 -1.00 -11.42 -8.88
CA SER A 62 -1.81 -12.15 -7.89
C SER A 62 -2.94 -12.95 -8.52
N PRO A 63 -2.74 -14.27 -8.72
CA PRO A 63 -3.84 -15.19 -9.08
C PRO A 63 -5.00 -15.14 -8.08
N MET A 64 -4.74 -14.69 -6.86
CA MET A 64 -5.72 -14.59 -5.78
C MET A 64 -6.76 -13.50 -6.02
N HIS A 65 -6.34 -12.32 -6.50
CA HIS A 65 -7.25 -11.22 -6.82
C HIS A 65 -8.22 -11.64 -7.92
N ASN A 66 -7.71 -12.28 -8.97
CA ASN A 66 -8.56 -12.79 -10.05
C ASN A 66 -9.51 -13.88 -9.56
N ARG A 67 -9.08 -14.79 -8.68
CA ARG A 67 -9.99 -15.80 -8.08
C ARG A 67 -11.10 -15.15 -7.26
N LEU A 68 -10.82 -14.07 -6.54
CA LEU A 68 -11.83 -13.33 -5.80
C LEU A 68 -12.86 -12.70 -6.76
N VAL A 69 -12.38 -12.01 -7.80
CA VAL A 69 -13.24 -11.40 -8.83
C VAL A 69 -14.10 -12.45 -9.52
N LEU A 70 -13.50 -13.57 -9.92
CA LEU A 70 -14.18 -14.71 -10.56
C LEU A 70 -15.25 -15.32 -9.63
N SER A 71 -14.92 -15.53 -8.35
CA SER A 71 -15.86 -16.09 -7.38
C SER A 71 -17.05 -15.16 -7.15
N ALA A 72 -16.82 -13.86 -7.03
CA ALA A 72 -17.88 -12.88 -6.86
C ALA A 72 -18.77 -12.77 -8.10
N ALA A 73 -18.19 -12.76 -9.30
CA ALA A 73 -18.94 -12.70 -10.55
C ALA A 73 -19.85 -13.93 -10.73
N ARG A 74 -19.32 -15.14 -10.45
CA ARG A 74 -20.10 -16.39 -10.51
C ARG A 74 -21.23 -16.42 -9.48
N GLN A 75 -21.03 -15.90 -8.27
CA GLN A 75 -22.11 -15.79 -7.27
C GLN A 75 -23.22 -14.83 -7.67
N MET A 76 -22.98 -13.95 -8.61
CA MET A 76 -23.92 -12.98 -9.14
C MET A 76 -24.52 -13.41 -10.49
N ASP A 77 -24.29 -14.65 -10.91
CA ASP A 77 -24.74 -15.18 -12.20
C ASP A 77 -24.29 -14.32 -13.40
N LEU A 78 -23.09 -13.71 -13.30
CA LEU A 78 -22.48 -12.99 -14.41
C LEU A 78 -21.71 -13.96 -15.31
N ASP A 79 -21.77 -13.73 -16.62
CA ASP A 79 -20.95 -14.46 -17.58
C ASP A 79 -19.48 -14.07 -17.39
N VAL A 80 -18.60 -15.07 -17.25
CA VAL A 80 -17.17 -14.84 -17.07
C VAL A 80 -16.34 -15.76 -17.95
N ASP A 81 -15.51 -15.15 -18.80
CA ASP A 81 -14.48 -15.84 -19.57
C ASP A 81 -13.11 -15.56 -19.00
N GLU A 82 -12.35 -16.61 -18.78
CA GLU A 82 -10.94 -16.51 -18.43
C GLU A 82 -10.11 -16.46 -19.71
N LEU A 83 -9.52 -15.29 -19.97
CA LEU A 83 -8.68 -15.03 -21.13
C LEU A 83 -7.20 -15.27 -20.81
N PRO A 84 -6.33 -15.42 -21.83
CA PRO A 84 -4.88 -15.47 -21.61
C PRO A 84 -4.37 -14.32 -20.76
N TYR A 85 -3.21 -14.51 -20.10
CA TYR A 85 -2.54 -13.52 -19.25
C TYR A 85 -3.34 -13.08 -18.02
N GLN A 86 -4.18 -13.99 -17.49
CA GLN A 86 -5.01 -13.77 -16.30
C GLN A 86 -6.00 -12.59 -16.45
N MET A 87 -6.45 -12.33 -17.64
CA MET A 87 -7.52 -11.36 -17.88
C MET A 87 -8.88 -12.05 -17.75
N LEU A 88 -9.83 -11.37 -17.10
CA LEU A 88 -11.22 -11.79 -17.01
C LEU A 88 -12.07 -10.90 -17.92
N ARG A 89 -12.99 -11.50 -18.66
CA ARG A 89 -14.06 -10.81 -19.35
C ARG A 89 -15.37 -11.12 -18.62
N ILE A 90 -16.03 -10.09 -18.10
CA ILE A 90 -17.18 -10.21 -17.20
C ILE A 90 -18.37 -9.47 -17.83
N SER A 91 -19.54 -10.11 -17.91
CA SER A 91 -20.71 -9.55 -18.58
C SER A 91 -22.01 -9.88 -17.86
N ASP A 92 -22.99 -8.97 -17.95
CA ASP A 92 -24.41 -9.19 -17.60
C ASP A 92 -25.29 -9.46 -18.84
N GLY A 93 -24.67 -9.76 -20.00
CA GLY A 93 -25.36 -9.90 -21.28
C GLY A 93 -25.67 -8.58 -21.99
N LYS A 94 -25.50 -7.44 -21.35
CA LYS A 94 -25.71 -6.08 -21.91
C LYS A 94 -24.49 -5.20 -21.84
N ARG A 95 -23.64 -5.43 -20.84
CA ARG A 95 -22.44 -4.64 -20.54
C ARG A 95 -21.25 -5.55 -20.36
N LEU A 96 -20.08 -5.03 -20.62
CA LEU A 96 -18.85 -5.76 -20.64
C LEU A 96 -17.79 -5.03 -19.81
N VAL A 97 -17.11 -5.76 -18.93
CA VAL A 97 -15.98 -5.29 -18.14
C VAL A 97 -14.82 -6.25 -18.28
N TYR A 98 -13.63 -5.74 -18.54
CA TYR A 98 -12.40 -6.51 -18.41
C TYR A 98 -11.75 -6.21 -17.05
N SER A 99 -11.17 -7.26 -16.45
CA SER A 99 -10.46 -7.13 -15.18
C SER A 99 -9.19 -7.95 -15.19
N THR A 100 -8.17 -7.42 -14.55
CA THR A 100 -6.95 -8.15 -14.19
C THR A 100 -6.39 -7.56 -12.91
N ASP A 101 -6.22 -8.39 -11.87
CA ASP A 101 -5.60 -8.00 -10.59
C ASP A 101 -6.22 -6.72 -9.97
N PHE A 102 -7.54 -6.61 -9.91
CA PHE A 102 -8.33 -5.43 -9.49
C PHE A 102 -8.16 -4.18 -10.38
N ASN A 103 -7.52 -4.30 -11.53
CA ASN A 103 -7.57 -3.29 -12.57
C ASN A 103 -8.80 -3.56 -13.45
N PHE A 104 -9.71 -2.64 -13.49
CA PHE A 104 -10.94 -2.75 -14.26
C PHE A 104 -10.95 -1.79 -15.45
N SER A 105 -11.51 -2.23 -16.58
CA SER A 105 -11.56 -1.45 -17.83
C SER A 105 -12.35 -0.14 -17.73
N PHE A 106 -13.13 0.04 -16.69
CA PHE A 106 -13.86 1.28 -16.44
C PHE A 106 -13.00 2.38 -15.78
N GLU A 107 -11.80 2.05 -15.27
CA GLU A 107 -10.93 3.02 -14.60
C GLU A 107 -10.09 3.79 -15.62
N SER A 108 -9.91 5.07 -15.38
CA SER A 108 -9.10 5.95 -16.22
C SER A 108 -7.60 5.70 -16.00
N LEU A 109 -6.84 5.53 -17.09
CA LEU A 109 -5.38 5.46 -17.02
C LEU A 109 -4.79 6.74 -16.40
N THR A 110 -5.37 7.90 -16.67
CA THR A 110 -4.92 9.19 -16.11
C THR A 110 -5.15 9.22 -14.61
N ALA A 111 -6.33 8.82 -14.13
CA ALA A 111 -6.61 8.71 -12.69
C ALA A 111 -5.65 7.73 -12.01
N HIS A 112 -5.38 6.58 -12.64
CA HIS A 112 -4.40 5.62 -12.14
C HIS A 112 -2.99 6.22 -12.00
N TRP A 113 -2.53 6.99 -12.99
CA TRP A 113 -1.24 7.67 -12.94
C TRP A 113 -1.17 8.76 -11.85
N LEU A 114 -2.23 9.57 -11.71
CA LEU A 114 -2.33 10.60 -10.67
C LEU A 114 -2.26 9.98 -9.29
N CYS A 115 -3.08 8.96 -9.03
CA CYS A 115 -3.12 8.24 -7.74
C CYS A 115 -1.82 7.49 -7.45
N GLY A 116 -1.13 6.97 -8.48
CA GLY A 116 0.17 6.31 -8.35
C GLY A 116 1.33 7.24 -7.97
N ASN A 117 1.14 8.56 -8.07
CA ASN A 117 2.13 9.58 -7.72
C ASN A 117 1.73 10.30 -6.43
N LYS A 118 2.30 9.90 -5.29
CA LYS A 118 1.96 10.45 -3.96
C LYS A 118 2.12 11.97 -3.87
N HIS A 119 3.13 12.52 -4.54
CA HIS A 119 3.33 13.98 -4.58
C HIS A 119 2.20 14.68 -5.32
N LEU A 120 1.88 14.25 -6.56
CA LEU A 120 0.78 14.86 -7.33
C LEU A 120 -0.56 14.68 -6.62
N THR A 121 -0.83 13.50 -6.08
CA THR A 121 -2.03 13.25 -5.27
C THR A 121 -2.14 14.27 -4.14
N SER A 122 -1.12 14.40 -3.29
CA SER A 122 -1.15 15.34 -2.16
C SER A 122 -1.28 16.80 -2.61
N ALA A 123 -0.60 17.20 -3.70
CA ALA A 123 -0.69 18.55 -4.24
C ALA A 123 -2.09 18.88 -4.75
N LEU A 124 -2.69 18.00 -5.58
CA LEU A 124 -4.02 18.20 -6.15
C LEU A 124 -5.13 18.18 -5.09
N LEU A 125 -5.01 17.31 -4.08
CA LEU A 125 -5.93 17.30 -2.96
C LEU A 125 -5.86 18.60 -2.17
N ARG A 126 -4.65 19.12 -1.89
CA ARG A 126 -4.43 20.41 -1.22
C ARG A 126 -5.02 21.57 -1.99
N GLU A 127 -4.86 21.63 -3.32
CA GLU A 127 -5.47 22.65 -4.18
C GLU A 127 -7.01 22.67 -4.10
N ARG A 128 -7.61 21.52 -3.83
CA ARG A 128 -9.07 21.38 -3.66
C ARG A 128 -9.52 21.57 -2.20
N GLY A 129 -8.63 22.02 -1.31
CA GLY A 129 -8.95 22.24 0.11
C GLY A 129 -9.16 20.94 0.91
N ILE A 130 -8.76 19.80 0.36
CA ILE A 130 -8.83 18.51 1.05
C ILE A 130 -7.62 18.40 1.98
N PRO A 131 -7.81 18.09 3.28
CA PRO A 131 -6.73 18.04 4.23
C PRO A 131 -5.75 16.90 3.93
N VAL A 132 -4.48 17.26 3.75
CA VAL A 132 -3.33 16.36 3.63
C VAL A 132 -2.24 16.81 4.58
N SER A 133 -1.35 15.90 5.00
CA SER A 133 -0.19 16.25 5.82
C SER A 133 0.71 17.26 5.12
N ASP A 134 1.47 18.05 5.88
CA ASP A 134 2.53 18.88 5.32
C ASP A 134 3.61 18.00 4.72
N PHE A 135 4.07 18.35 3.51
CA PHE A 135 5.06 17.55 2.80
C PHE A 135 6.07 18.41 2.04
N ALA A 136 7.24 17.82 1.82
CA ALA A 136 8.28 18.32 0.93
C ALA A 136 8.82 17.18 0.05
N VAL A 137 9.28 17.52 -1.16
CA VAL A 137 9.77 16.55 -2.15
C VAL A 137 11.24 16.79 -2.44
N TYR A 138 12.02 15.71 -2.49
CA TYR A 138 13.45 15.78 -2.75
C TYR A 138 13.85 14.70 -3.78
N HIS A 139 14.76 15.10 -4.68
CA HIS A 139 15.35 14.15 -5.62
C HIS A 139 16.60 13.47 -5.04
N ALA A 140 16.87 12.24 -5.45
CA ALA A 140 18.04 11.48 -5.04
C ALA A 140 19.38 12.23 -5.31
N LYS A 141 19.42 13.06 -6.35
CA LYS A 141 20.57 13.91 -6.69
C LYS A 141 20.80 15.04 -5.70
N ASP A 142 19.77 15.44 -4.93
CA ASP A 142 19.76 16.61 -4.05
C ASP A 142 19.35 16.28 -2.60
N LEU A 143 19.70 15.09 -2.11
CA LEU A 143 19.43 14.72 -0.71
C LEU A 143 20.18 15.60 0.31
N ALA A 144 21.20 16.33 -0.12
CA ALA A 144 21.87 17.30 0.75
C ALA A 144 20.91 18.39 1.22
N SER A 145 20.03 18.90 0.34
CA SER A 145 18.99 19.88 0.68
C SER A 145 18.00 19.30 1.69
N ALA A 146 17.58 18.04 1.52
CA ALA A 146 16.72 17.34 2.49
C ALA A 146 17.41 17.29 3.88
N PHE A 147 18.70 16.94 3.93
CA PHE A 147 19.43 16.84 5.20
C PHE A 147 19.61 18.20 5.89
N SER A 148 19.78 19.26 5.10
CA SER A 148 19.88 20.63 5.63
C SER A 148 18.53 21.12 6.18
N ALA A 149 17.42 20.73 5.54
CA ALA A 149 16.08 21.11 5.96
C ALA A 149 15.57 20.31 7.19
N PHE A 150 16.25 19.23 7.59
CA PHE A 150 15.76 18.33 8.64
C PHE A 150 15.33 19.05 9.93
N HIS A 151 16.13 20.01 10.40
CA HIS A 151 15.87 20.73 11.67
C HIS A 151 14.68 21.69 11.60
N SER A 152 14.25 22.08 10.40
CA SER A 152 13.05 22.91 10.20
C SER A 152 11.75 22.11 10.03
N LEU A 153 11.85 20.78 9.90
CA LEU A 153 10.68 19.91 9.80
C LEU A 153 10.01 19.73 11.16
N ARG A 154 8.69 19.57 11.15
CA ARG A 154 7.94 19.12 12.33
C ARG A 154 8.11 17.61 12.49
N HIS A 155 8.70 17.21 13.61
CA HIS A 155 8.92 15.81 13.94
C HIS A 155 7.77 15.21 14.77
N PRO A 156 7.54 13.87 14.67
CA PRO A 156 8.20 12.93 13.78
C PRO A 156 7.78 13.10 12.32
N VAL A 157 8.62 12.60 11.39
CA VAL A 157 8.30 12.60 9.96
C VAL A 157 8.18 11.19 9.40
N VAL A 158 7.50 11.08 8.24
CA VAL A 158 7.45 9.90 7.39
C VAL A 158 8.25 10.19 6.13
N VAL A 159 9.12 9.27 5.74
CA VAL A 159 9.87 9.33 4.49
C VAL A 159 9.43 8.17 3.60
N LYS A 160 9.00 8.45 2.38
CA LYS A 160 8.52 7.44 1.44
C LYS A 160 8.88 7.79 -0.01
N PRO A 161 9.02 6.80 -0.91
CA PRO A 161 9.16 7.08 -2.35
C PRO A 161 7.85 7.68 -2.88
N CYS A 162 7.93 8.60 -3.85
CA CYS A 162 6.74 9.16 -4.50
C CYS A 162 5.95 8.11 -5.30
N PHE A 163 6.62 7.05 -5.77
CA PHE A 163 6.05 5.94 -6.53
C PHE A 163 6.24 4.63 -5.79
N GLY A 164 5.32 3.70 -5.96
CA GLY A 164 5.39 2.35 -5.37
C GLY A 164 4.20 2.05 -4.48
N ALA A 165 4.07 0.78 -4.10
CA ALA A 165 2.97 0.23 -3.32
C ALA A 165 3.52 -0.72 -2.23
N GLY A 166 2.63 -1.28 -1.40
CA GLY A 166 3.00 -2.33 -0.42
C GLY A 166 3.82 -1.85 0.78
N GLY A 167 4.10 -0.55 0.90
CA GLY A 167 4.93 -0.01 2.00
C GLY A 167 6.44 -0.08 1.74
N GLU A 168 6.88 -0.48 0.54
CA GLU A 168 8.30 -0.57 0.20
C GLU A 168 8.98 0.81 0.27
N GLY A 169 10.13 0.87 0.91
CA GLY A 169 10.90 2.11 1.06
C GLY A 169 10.34 3.11 2.06
N ILE A 170 9.20 2.85 2.70
CA ILE A 170 8.60 3.72 3.71
C ILE A 170 9.34 3.58 5.04
N THR A 171 9.60 4.72 5.70
CA THR A 171 10.07 4.78 7.08
C THR A 171 9.21 5.76 7.87
N VAL A 172 8.58 5.29 8.93
CA VAL A 172 7.64 6.03 9.78
C VAL A 172 8.28 6.39 11.11
N GLY A 173 7.93 7.53 11.70
CA GLY A 173 8.33 7.92 13.04
C GLY A 173 9.80 8.37 13.14
N VAL A 174 10.32 9.00 12.10
CA VAL A 174 11.71 9.47 12.05
C VAL A 174 11.85 10.73 12.88
N THR A 175 12.74 10.70 13.90
CA THR A 175 12.97 11.80 14.83
C THR A 175 14.41 12.30 14.86
N THR A 176 15.37 11.52 14.38
CA THR A 176 16.79 11.89 14.39
C THR A 176 17.34 12.07 12.97
N LEU A 177 18.31 12.98 12.82
CA LEU A 177 18.98 13.19 11.52
C LEU A 177 19.65 11.92 10.98
N ARG A 178 20.13 11.04 11.87
CA ARG A 178 20.73 9.75 11.47
C ARG A 178 19.69 8.81 10.84
N GLU A 179 18.52 8.69 11.47
CA GLU A 179 17.40 7.90 10.93
C GLU A 179 16.88 8.52 9.64
N PHE A 180 16.75 9.86 9.61
CA PHE A 180 16.28 10.59 8.44
C PHE A 180 17.16 10.35 7.20
N ARG A 181 18.48 10.41 7.35
CA ARG A 181 19.42 10.10 6.27
C ARG A 181 19.23 8.66 5.74
N ARG A 182 19.12 7.68 6.65
CA ARG A 182 18.86 6.28 6.28
C ARG A 182 17.54 6.12 5.56
N ALA A 183 16.49 6.76 6.07
CA ALA A 183 15.16 6.75 5.48
C ALA A 183 15.16 7.36 4.07
N CYS A 184 15.82 8.50 3.87
CA CYS A 184 15.97 9.13 2.56
C CYS A 184 16.72 8.23 1.57
N TYR A 185 17.83 7.60 1.97
CA TYR A 185 18.55 6.67 1.12
C TYR A 185 17.71 5.44 0.76
N ARG A 186 16.99 4.86 1.74
CA ARG A 186 16.11 3.72 1.52
C ARG A 186 14.98 4.06 0.54
N ALA A 187 14.30 5.18 0.74
CA ALA A 187 13.22 5.64 -0.14
C ALA A 187 13.72 5.96 -1.55
N ALA A 188 14.82 6.72 -1.69
CA ALA A 188 15.41 7.08 -2.97
C ALA A 188 15.97 5.87 -3.73
N PHE A 189 16.42 4.83 -3.03
CA PHE A 189 16.82 3.58 -3.65
C PHE A 189 15.65 2.80 -4.24
N THR A 190 14.46 2.92 -3.65
CA THR A 190 13.21 2.33 -4.16
C THR A 190 12.70 3.10 -5.37
N ALA A 191 12.49 4.41 -5.26
CA ALA A 191 12.09 5.28 -6.36
C ALA A 191 12.50 6.73 -6.11
N ASP A 192 12.65 7.50 -7.20
CA ASP A 192 13.00 8.93 -7.22
C ASP A 192 11.90 9.69 -7.96
N PRO A 193 11.37 10.80 -7.41
CA PRO A 193 11.74 11.44 -6.15
C PRO A 193 11.17 10.76 -4.88
N ILE A 194 11.62 11.26 -3.72
CA ILE A 194 11.06 10.92 -2.41
C ILE A 194 10.18 12.04 -1.89
N ILE A 195 9.20 11.70 -1.06
CA ILE A 195 8.38 12.64 -0.29
C ILE A 195 8.65 12.47 1.19
N VAL A 196 8.80 13.59 1.89
CA VAL A 196 8.93 13.69 3.34
C VAL A 196 7.69 14.38 3.86
N GLU A 197 6.98 13.72 4.76
CA GLU A 197 5.71 14.21 5.30
C GLU A 197 5.78 14.36 6.80
N GLN A 198 5.06 15.34 7.35
CA GLN A 198 4.78 15.37 8.78
C GLN A 198 3.99 14.12 9.14
N MET A 199 4.44 13.37 10.15
CA MET A 199 3.66 12.26 10.68
C MET A 199 2.44 12.81 11.41
N VAL A 200 1.27 12.40 10.97
CA VAL A 200 0.00 12.71 11.66
C VAL A 200 -0.39 11.54 12.57
N ALA A 201 -0.89 11.87 13.76
CA ALA A 201 -1.39 10.88 14.70
C ALA A 201 -2.85 10.55 14.37
N GLY A 202 -3.23 9.30 14.58
CA GLY A 202 -4.61 8.85 14.35
C GLY A 202 -4.71 7.37 14.03
N ARG A 203 -5.94 6.89 13.94
CA ARG A 203 -6.27 5.57 13.44
C ARG A 203 -6.29 5.61 11.92
N HIS A 204 -6.07 4.48 11.29
CA HIS A 204 -5.98 4.37 9.83
C HIS A 204 -7.27 3.76 9.28
N TRP A 205 -7.93 4.49 8.39
CA TRP A 205 -9.19 4.13 7.78
C TRP A 205 -9.02 3.93 6.29
N ARG A 206 -9.62 2.90 5.74
CA ARG A 206 -9.78 2.71 4.29
C ARG A 206 -11.25 2.85 3.95
N VAL A 207 -11.58 3.79 3.08
CA VAL A 207 -12.92 3.93 2.49
C VAL A 207 -12.81 3.58 1.01
N THR A 208 -13.46 2.51 0.58
CA THR A 208 -13.48 2.07 -0.82
C THR A 208 -14.78 2.47 -1.48
N LEU A 209 -14.68 3.21 -2.58
CA LEU A 209 -15.80 3.79 -3.31
C LEU A 209 -15.81 3.32 -4.76
N PHE A 210 -16.99 3.23 -5.35
CA PHE A 210 -17.19 3.19 -6.79
C PHE A 210 -18.22 4.26 -7.20
N ASP A 211 -17.81 5.16 -8.11
CA ASP A 211 -18.63 6.33 -8.52
C ASP A 211 -19.22 7.10 -7.34
N GLY A 212 -18.44 7.28 -6.27
CA GLY A 212 -18.83 7.96 -5.05
C GLY A 212 -19.76 7.17 -4.11
N GLN A 213 -20.13 5.94 -4.44
CA GLN A 213 -20.91 5.06 -3.57
C GLN A 213 -20.00 4.16 -2.74
N LEU A 214 -20.36 3.92 -1.48
CA LEU A 214 -19.58 3.09 -0.58
C LEU A 214 -19.62 1.61 -0.98
N VAL A 215 -18.47 1.06 -1.34
CA VAL A 215 -18.29 -0.38 -1.53
C VAL A 215 -18.01 -1.05 -0.18
N PHE A 216 -17.04 -0.49 0.58
CA PHE A 216 -16.56 -1.07 1.82
C PHE A 216 -15.73 -0.03 2.60
N ALA A 217 -15.82 -0.06 3.93
CA ALA A 217 -14.96 0.73 4.80
C ALA A 217 -14.41 -0.10 5.97
N CYS A 218 -13.14 0.11 6.32
CA CYS A 218 -12.53 -0.54 7.47
C CYS A 218 -11.51 0.33 8.20
N GLU A 219 -11.31 0.04 9.47
CA GLU A 219 -10.09 0.40 10.17
C GLU A 219 -8.97 -0.55 9.75
N ARG A 220 -7.79 -0.01 9.49
CA ARG A 220 -6.58 -0.78 9.21
C ARG A 220 -5.73 -0.85 10.47
N LEU A 221 -5.46 -2.05 10.93
CA LEU A 221 -4.64 -2.30 12.10
C LEU A 221 -3.24 -2.78 11.70
N PRO A 222 -2.19 -2.37 12.43
CA PRO A 222 -0.87 -2.93 12.24
C PRO A 222 -0.88 -4.43 12.57
N ALA A 223 0.10 -5.17 12.03
CA ALA A 223 0.31 -6.54 12.43
C ALA A 223 0.60 -6.63 13.95
N PHE A 224 -0.07 -7.54 14.64
CA PHE A 224 0.13 -7.78 16.06
C PHE A 224 -0.07 -9.25 16.43
N VAL A 225 0.43 -9.64 17.60
CA VAL A 225 0.08 -10.89 18.28
C VAL A 225 -0.48 -10.59 19.66
N VAL A 226 -1.22 -11.56 20.22
CA VAL A 226 -1.73 -11.49 21.59
C VAL A 226 -0.99 -12.54 22.42
N GLY A 227 -0.40 -12.13 23.52
CA GLY A 227 0.32 -12.99 24.44
C GLY A 227 -0.60 -14.05 25.05
N ASP A 228 -0.05 -15.22 25.27
CA ASP A 228 -0.68 -16.33 26.00
C ASP A 228 -0.04 -16.56 27.39
N GLY A 229 0.95 -15.74 27.76
CA GLY A 229 1.71 -15.85 29.01
C GLY A 229 2.76 -16.96 29.01
N GLN A 230 2.95 -17.68 27.92
CA GLN A 230 3.82 -18.85 27.84
C GLN A 230 4.75 -18.86 26.62
N SER A 231 4.24 -18.44 25.47
CA SER A 231 4.96 -18.49 24.20
C SER A 231 5.74 -17.22 23.94
N SER A 232 6.91 -17.34 23.31
CA SER A 232 7.64 -16.18 22.78
C SER A 232 6.88 -15.51 21.63
N ILE A 233 7.16 -14.24 21.37
CA ILE A 233 6.58 -13.49 20.24
C ILE A 233 6.85 -14.22 18.92
N GLU A 234 8.04 -14.76 18.71
CA GLU A 234 8.39 -15.52 17.51
C GLU A 234 7.53 -16.78 17.35
N ALA A 235 7.28 -17.51 18.44
CA ALA A 235 6.40 -18.67 18.45
C ALA A 235 4.94 -18.29 18.16
N LEU A 236 4.45 -17.17 18.73
CA LEU A 236 3.12 -16.62 18.44
C LEU A 236 2.96 -16.22 16.98
N VAL A 237 3.98 -15.59 16.38
CA VAL A 237 4.01 -15.24 14.95
C VAL A 237 3.95 -16.50 14.09
N SER A 238 4.77 -17.51 14.40
CA SER A 238 4.81 -18.79 13.66
C SER A 238 3.45 -19.50 13.73
N ARG A 239 2.83 -19.55 14.90
CA ARG A 239 1.49 -20.14 15.10
C ARG A 239 0.43 -19.40 14.26
N ARG A 240 0.45 -18.07 14.26
CA ARG A 240 -0.46 -17.26 13.47
C ARG A 240 -0.26 -17.51 11.97
N ASN A 241 0.99 -17.54 11.49
CA ASN A 241 1.28 -17.77 10.07
C ASN A 241 0.82 -19.17 9.64
N ASN A 242 1.00 -20.20 10.47
CA ASN A 242 0.51 -21.55 10.22
C ASN A 242 -1.02 -21.59 10.14
N ALA A 243 -1.72 -20.96 11.09
CA ALA A 243 -3.18 -20.87 11.08
C ALA A 243 -3.72 -20.14 9.83
N ILE A 244 -2.99 -19.15 9.31
CA ILE A 244 -3.32 -18.47 8.05
C ILE A 244 -3.10 -19.42 6.86
N ALA A 245 -2.00 -20.18 6.83
CA ALA A 245 -1.70 -21.13 5.76
C ALA A 245 -2.72 -22.29 5.70
N GLU A 246 -3.25 -22.73 6.83
CA GLU A 246 -4.26 -23.78 6.94
C GLU A 246 -5.67 -23.33 6.48
N ARG A 247 -5.95 -22.02 6.50
CA ARG A 247 -7.21 -21.49 5.97
C ARG A 247 -7.21 -21.63 4.45
N SER A 248 -8.09 -22.49 3.92
CA SER A 248 -8.32 -22.58 2.49
C SER A 248 -8.82 -21.25 1.95
N GLY A 249 -8.25 -20.73 0.84
CA GLY A 249 -8.72 -19.54 0.16
C GLY A 249 -7.78 -18.33 0.24
N PHE A 250 -8.34 -17.15 0.40
CA PHE A 250 -7.65 -15.87 0.23
C PHE A 250 -6.72 -15.48 1.39
N ALA A 251 -6.83 -16.11 2.55
CA ALA A 251 -6.12 -15.72 3.78
C ALA A 251 -4.62 -16.10 3.82
N SER A 252 -4.15 -16.94 2.91
CA SER A 252 -2.76 -17.43 2.93
C SER A 252 -1.72 -16.43 2.40
N ALA A 253 -2.15 -15.21 1.99
CA ALA A 253 -1.33 -14.34 1.17
C ALA A 253 -0.26 -13.54 1.91
N TYR A 254 -0.46 -13.21 3.18
CA TYR A 254 0.33 -12.17 3.85
C TYR A 254 0.88 -12.61 5.21
N PRO A 255 1.94 -13.45 5.24
CA PRO A 255 2.57 -13.85 6.50
C PRO A 255 3.29 -12.67 7.16
N ILE A 256 3.37 -12.70 8.48
CA ILE A 256 4.23 -11.79 9.23
C ILE A 256 5.67 -12.33 9.18
N HIS A 257 6.60 -11.49 8.72
CA HIS A 257 8.03 -11.76 8.79
C HIS A 257 8.65 -11.01 9.98
N VAL A 258 9.46 -11.72 10.78
CA VAL A 258 10.25 -11.14 11.88
C VAL A 258 11.52 -10.53 11.29
N ASP A 259 11.38 -9.39 10.64
CA ASP A 259 12.43 -8.61 10.01
C ASP A 259 12.93 -7.45 10.91
N GLU A 260 13.76 -6.56 10.37
CA GLU A 260 14.28 -5.41 11.13
C GLU A 260 13.17 -4.41 11.49
N ASP A 261 12.14 -4.24 10.65
CA ASP A 261 10.99 -3.38 10.96
C ASP A 261 10.19 -3.95 12.15
N THR A 262 10.05 -5.28 12.23
CA THR A 262 9.46 -5.98 13.41
C THR A 262 10.32 -5.76 14.65
N ARG A 263 11.64 -5.98 14.56
CA ARG A 263 12.55 -5.76 15.70
C ARG A 263 12.53 -4.30 16.16
N ALA A 264 12.40 -3.33 15.24
CA ALA A 264 12.26 -1.93 15.60
C ALA A 264 10.95 -1.66 16.37
N ALA A 265 9.82 -2.20 15.90
CA ALA A 265 8.53 -2.07 16.59
C ALA A 265 8.53 -2.72 17.99
N LEU A 266 9.25 -3.84 18.14
CA LEU A 266 9.41 -4.51 19.45
C LEU A 266 10.30 -3.70 20.39
N ARG A 267 11.40 -3.11 19.90
CA ARG A 267 12.26 -2.23 20.72
C ARG A 267 11.50 -1.04 21.29
N ASP A 268 10.55 -0.46 20.54
CA ASP A 268 9.70 0.63 21.03
C ASP A 268 8.82 0.21 22.23
N GLN A 269 8.56 -1.10 22.35
CA GLN A 269 7.78 -1.70 23.42
C GLN A 269 8.67 -2.36 24.48
N ASN A 270 10.00 -2.14 24.45
CA ASN A 270 11.01 -2.80 25.30
C ASN A 270 10.96 -4.34 25.23
N MET A 271 10.71 -4.88 24.02
CA MET A 271 10.60 -6.32 23.76
C MET A 271 11.57 -6.78 22.68
N THR A 272 11.80 -8.10 22.63
CA THR A 272 12.53 -8.82 21.58
C THR A 272 11.66 -9.96 21.04
N PRO A 273 12.01 -10.60 19.92
CA PRO A 273 11.26 -11.76 19.41
C PRO A 273 11.16 -12.92 20.42
N GLU A 274 12.13 -13.04 21.34
CA GLU A 274 12.20 -14.06 22.37
C GLU A 274 11.36 -13.71 23.61
N SER A 275 10.91 -12.45 23.76
CA SER A 275 10.08 -12.02 24.88
C SER A 275 8.77 -12.80 24.94
N VAL A 276 8.33 -13.14 26.16
CA VAL A 276 7.04 -13.80 26.44
C VAL A 276 6.05 -12.73 26.95
N PRO A 277 5.08 -12.28 26.13
CA PRO A 277 4.12 -11.30 26.56
C PRO A 277 3.09 -11.90 27.52
N ALA A 278 2.57 -11.09 28.45
CA ALA A 278 1.54 -11.52 29.36
C ALA A 278 0.28 -11.99 28.62
N ALA A 279 -0.50 -12.87 29.24
CA ALA A 279 -1.76 -13.33 28.67
C ALA A 279 -2.70 -12.13 28.39
N GLY A 280 -3.23 -12.05 27.18
CA GLY A 280 -4.05 -10.95 26.70
C GLY A 280 -3.29 -9.69 26.28
N GLN A 281 -1.97 -9.61 26.51
CA GLN A 281 -1.18 -8.45 26.08
C GLN A 281 -1.07 -8.42 24.57
N ARG A 282 -1.53 -7.31 23.94
CA ARG A 282 -1.35 -7.04 22.52
C ARG A 282 0.06 -6.49 22.27
N VAL A 283 0.82 -7.13 21.38
CA VAL A 283 2.17 -6.71 20.98
C VAL A 283 2.16 -6.35 19.50
N VAL A 284 2.45 -5.10 19.16
CA VAL A 284 2.49 -4.59 17.79
C VAL A 284 3.81 -5.02 17.12
N LEU A 285 3.71 -5.58 15.92
CA LEU A 285 4.86 -6.14 15.18
C LEU A 285 5.31 -5.27 14.01
N LYS A 286 4.45 -4.39 13.50
CA LYS A 286 4.75 -3.48 12.41
C LYS A 286 4.23 -2.08 12.75
N ARG A 287 4.97 -1.05 12.35
CA ARG A 287 4.55 0.35 12.54
C ARG A 287 3.55 0.81 11.46
N ILE A 288 3.46 0.08 10.35
CA ILE A 288 2.56 0.40 9.24
C ILE A 288 1.31 -0.49 9.27
N CYS A 289 0.16 0.11 8.99
CA CYS A 289 -1.13 -0.58 8.92
C CYS A 289 -1.35 -1.09 7.49
N ASN A 290 -0.67 -2.19 7.10
CA ASN A 290 -0.76 -2.75 5.77
C ASN A 290 -0.97 -4.27 5.82
N ALA A 291 -2.01 -4.77 5.12
CA ALA A 291 -2.29 -6.19 5.03
C ALA A 291 -1.13 -6.99 4.44
N ALA A 292 -0.41 -6.43 3.45
CA ALA A 292 0.74 -7.10 2.81
C ALA A 292 1.89 -7.49 3.78
N VAL A 293 1.91 -6.91 4.98
CA VAL A 293 2.87 -7.26 6.03
C VAL A 293 2.18 -7.87 7.27
N GLY A 294 0.99 -8.44 7.09
CA GLY A 294 0.24 -9.13 8.14
C GLY A 294 -0.69 -8.23 8.95
N GLY A 295 -0.98 -7.01 8.50
CA GLY A 295 -2.01 -6.15 9.09
C GLY A 295 -3.40 -6.80 9.04
N LEU A 296 -4.27 -6.35 9.93
CA LEU A 296 -5.67 -6.77 10.02
C LEU A 296 -6.60 -5.59 9.77
N THR A 297 -7.89 -5.87 9.66
CA THR A 297 -8.93 -4.86 9.49
C THR A 297 -10.06 -5.04 10.50
N VAL A 298 -10.85 -3.98 10.70
CA VAL A 298 -12.15 -4.02 11.37
C VAL A 298 -13.16 -3.39 10.43
N ASP A 299 -14.17 -4.14 10.03
CA ASP A 299 -15.24 -3.62 9.16
C ASP A 299 -16.05 -2.55 9.90
N ILE A 300 -16.14 -1.37 9.31
CA ILE A 300 -16.92 -0.25 9.82
C ILE A 300 -17.94 0.26 8.79
N SER A 301 -18.18 -0.51 7.72
CA SER A 301 -19.04 -0.07 6.61
C SER A 301 -20.43 0.39 7.05
N ALA A 302 -20.99 -0.26 8.09
CA ALA A 302 -22.31 0.07 8.63
C ALA A 302 -22.30 1.26 9.61
N SER A 303 -21.14 1.63 10.14
CA SER A 303 -20.99 2.70 11.15
C SER A 303 -20.14 3.87 10.68
N LEU A 304 -19.68 3.85 9.42
CA LEU A 304 -18.91 4.96 8.84
C LEU A 304 -19.74 6.24 8.86
N HIS A 305 -19.18 7.31 9.46
CA HIS A 305 -19.83 8.61 9.49
C HIS A 305 -19.82 9.28 8.12
N ASP A 306 -20.88 10.01 7.79
CA ASP A 306 -21.06 10.67 6.49
C ASP A 306 -19.93 11.68 6.19
N ASP A 307 -19.37 12.37 7.17
CA ASP A 307 -18.27 13.30 6.97
C ASP A 307 -17.01 12.61 6.38
N TYR A 308 -16.71 11.39 6.85
CA TYR A 308 -15.58 10.60 6.30
C TYR A 308 -15.90 10.06 4.91
N LEU A 309 -17.15 9.67 4.68
CA LEU A 309 -17.63 9.25 3.37
C LEU A 309 -17.55 10.41 2.37
N ASP A 310 -17.98 11.61 2.76
CA ASP A 310 -17.92 12.81 1.92
C ASP A 310 -16.48 13.29 1.68
N LEU A 311 -15.61 13.20 2.66
CA LEU A 311 -14.18 13.46 2.49
C LEU A 311 -13.56 12.50 1.44
N ALA A 312 -13.89 11.21 1.53
CA ALA A 312 -13.43 10.21 0.57
C ALA A 312 -13.98 10.46 -0.84
N ARG A 313 -15.27 10.83 -0.96
CA ARG A 313 -15.91 11.22 -2.24
C ARG A 313 -15.19 12.40 -2.91
N LYS A 314 -14.92 13.45 -2.12
CA LYS A 314 -14.19 14.64 -2.59
C LYS A 314 -12.79 14.29 -3.06
N ALA A 315 -12.09 13.44 -2.31
CA ALA A 315 -10.74 12.99 -2.67
C ALA A 315 -10.72 12.17 -3.97
N ALA A 316 -11.63 11.21 -4.12
CA ALA A 316 -11.77 10.41 -5.33
C ALA A 316 -12.12 11.28 -6.56
N ALA A 317 -13.10 12.19 -6.41
CA ALA A 317 -13.53 13.09 -7.46
C ALA A 317 -12.42 14.07 -7.89
N ALA A 318 -11.61 14.57 -6.95
CA ALA A 318 -10.48 15.47 -7.26
C ALA A 318 -9.45 14.85 -8.20
N LEU A 319 -9.33 13.53 -8.20
CA LEU A 319 -8.38 12.76 -9.00
C LEU A 319 -9.04 12.04 -10.20
N GLY A 320 -10.36 12.14 -10.33
CA GLY A 320 -11.14 11.46 -11.38
C GLY A 320 -11.16 9.94 -11.23
N ALA A 321 -10.96 9.42 -10.01
CA ALA A 321 -10.96 7.99 -9.74
C ALA A 321 -12.38 7.48 -9.54
N ARG A 322 -12.80 6.48 -10.33
CA ARG A 322 -14.11 5.83 -10.21
C ARG A 322 -14.12 4.76 -9.12
N LEU A 323 -13.16 3.82 -9.17
CA LEU A 323 -12.91 2.86 -8.11
C LEU A 323 -11.76 3.40 -7.25
N ALA A 324 -12.07 3.90 -6.08
CA ALA A 324 -11.10 4.56 -5.22
C ALA A 324 -11.03 3.91 -3.84
N GLY A 325 -9.84 3.49 -3.43
CA GLY A 325 -9.53 3.19 -2.03
C GLY A 325 -8.85 4.39 -1.40
N VAL A 326 -9.59 5.15 -0.59
CA VAL A 326 -9.10 6.36 0.07
C VAL A 326 -8.59 6.00 1.46
N ASP A 327 -7.30 6.23 1.70
CA ASP A 327 -6.69 6.08 3.02
C ASP A 327 -6.80 7.38 3.80
N ILE A 328 -7.45 7.34 4.93
CA ILE A 328 -7.67 8.49 5.82
C ILE A 328 -7.01 8.19 7.17
N ILE A 329 -6.36 9.19 7.75
CA ILE A 329 -5.86 9.14 9.12
C ILE A 329 -6.68 10.12 9.95
N GLY A 330 -7.23 9.65 11.06
CA GLY A 330 -8.07 10.46 11.92
C GLY A 330 -8.46 9.75 13.22
N PRO A 331 -9.11 10.43 14.15
CA PRO A 331 -9.40 9.88 15.48
C PRO A 331 -10.41 8.73 15.46
N ASP A 332 -11.58 8.94 14.89
CA ASP A 332 -12.66 7.94 14.86
C ASP A 332 -13.59 8.18 13.66
N ALA A 333 -13.57 7.27 12.69
CA ALA A 333 -14.39 7.41 11.48
C ALA A 333 -15.88 7.07 11.68
N THR A 334 -16.27 6.67 12.88
CA THR A 334 -17.69 6.44 13.26
C THR A 334 -18.34 7.68 13.87
N ARG A 335 -17.61 8.80 13.96
CA ARG A 335 -18.05 10.08 14.53
C ARG A 335 -17.85 11.23 13.55
N PRO A 336 -18.54 12.36 13.75
CA PRO A 336 -18.34 13.57 12.96
C PRO A 336 -16.88 14.07 12.99
N ILE A 337 -16.49 14.82 11.97
CA ILE A 337 -15.20 15.53 11.93
C ILE A 337 -15.36 16.88 12.60
N ASP A 338 -15.25 16.94 13.94
CA ASP A 338 -15.56 18.15 14.72
C ASP A 338 -14.47 19.23 14.68
N THR A 339 -13.18 18.88 14.75
CA THR A 339 -12.13 19.85 15.06
C THR A 339 -10.83 19.68 14.27
N GLY A 340 -10.86 19.07 13.10
CA GLY A 340 -9.65 18.78 12.34
C GLY A 340 -8.93 17.49 12.84
N GLY A 341 -7.66 17.34 12.48
CA GLY A 341 -6.90 16.11 12.80
C GLY A 341 -7.25 14.91 11.92
N VAL A 342 -8.01 15.15 10.83
CA VAL A 342 -8.34 14.15 9.81
C VAL A 342 -7.63 14.54 8.51
N PHE A 343 -6.92 13.59 7.93
CA PHE A 343 -6.09 13.81 6.74
C PHE A 343 -6.26 12.67 5.75
N VAL A 344 -6.37 12.99 4.45
CA VAL A 344 -6.24 12.01 3.38
C VAL A 344 -4.76 11.73 3.16
N ASN A 345 -4.37 10.48 3.34
CA ASN A 345 -2.99 10.02 3.21
C ASN A 345 -2.65 9.52 1.79
N GLU A 346 -3.60 8.84 1.15
CA GLU A 346 -3.40 8.22 -0.17
C GLU A 346 -4.76 7.94 -0.83
N VAL A 347 -4.78 7.93 -2.17
CA VAL A 347 -5.92 7.45 -2.98
C VAL A 347 -5.40 6.41 -3.96
N ASN A 348 -6.04 5.25 -4.02
CA ASN A 348 -5.66 4.13 -4.87
C ASN A 348 -6.80 3.78 -5.83
N THR A 349 -6.54 3.68 -7.13
CA THR A 349 -7.53 3.25 -8.15
C THR A 349 -7.60 1.74 -8.35
N THR A 350 -6.64 1.01 -7.77
CA THR A 350 -6.66 -0.45 -7.72
C THR A 350 -6.62 -0.89 -6.25
N PRO A 351 -7.67 -0.54 -5.47
CA PRO A 351 -7.69 -0.84 -4.06
C PRO A 351 -7.69 -2.35 -3.84
N ASP A 352 -6.98 -2.79 -2.80
CA ASP A 352 -7.03 -4.19 -2.38
C ASP A 352 -8.43 -4.52 -1.84
N LEU A 353 -9.22 -5.23 -2.64
CA LEU A 353 -10.58 -5.66 -2.29
C LEU A 353 -10.59 -6.88 -1.37
N LEU A 354 -9.42 -7.49 -1.10
CA LEU A 354 -9.27 -8.53 -0.10
C LEU A 354 -9.31 -8.01 1.34
N LEU A 355 -9.20 -6.69 1.57
CA LEU A 355 -9.10 -6.14 2.93
C LEU A 355 -10.22 -6.60 3.86
N ASN A 356 -11.45 -6.74 3.36
CA ASN A 356 -12.56 -7.25 4.16
C ASN A 356 -12.36 -8.71 4.63
N HIS A 357 -11.52 -9.50 3.96
CA HIS A 357 -11.22 -10.87 4.36
C HIS A 357 -10.30 -10.94 5.59
N PHE A 358 -9.55 -9.87 5.88
CA PHE A 358 -8.61 -9.78 7.00
C PHE A 358 -9.24 -9.18 8.27
N ASP A 359 -10.58 -9.18 8.36
CA ASP A 359 -11.28 -8.73 9.55
C ASP A 359 -10.87 -9.54 10.80
N VAL A 360 -10.67 -8.83 11.91
CA VAL A 360 -10.20 -9.43 13.17
C VAL A 360 -11.19 -10.43 13.76
N SER A 361 -12.49 -10.31 13.45
CA SER A 361 -13.51 -11.27 13.89
C SER A 361 -13.43 -12.61 13.14
N GLY A 362 -12.74 -12.63 11.99
CA GLY A 362 -12.69 -13.78 11.09
C GLY A 362 -13.97 -13.99 10.26
N SER A 363 -14.97 -13.12 10.40
CA SER A 363 -16.24 -13.16 9.65
C SER A 363 -16.21 -12.38 8.33
N GLY A 364 -15.11 -11.66 8.06
CA GLY A 364 -14.96 -10.85 6.86
C GLY A 364 -15.07 -11.66 5.58
N ASN A 365 -15.81 -11.14 4.60
CA ASN A 365 -16.04 -11.79 3.31
C ASN A 365 -15.79 -10.83 2.15
N ALA A 366 -14.60 -10.93 1.54
CA ALA A 366 -14.20 -10.10 0.41
C ALA A 366 -15.09 -10.31 -0.83
N ILE A 367 -15.69 -11.51 -1.00
CA ILE A 367 -16.61 -11.79 -2.12
C ILE A 367 -17.82 -10.86 -2.03
N VAL A 368 -18.33 -10.59 -0.83
CA VAL A 368 -19.47 -9.66 -0.64
C VAL A 368 -19.10 -8.24 -1.08
N SER A 369 -17.89 -7.78 -0.78
CA SER A 369 -17.43 -6.45 -1.19
C SER A 369 -17.30 -6.34 -2.72
N VAL A 370 -16.74 -7.35 -3.38
CA VAL A 370 -16.65 -7.38 -4.84
C VAL A 370 -18.04 -7.55 -5.48
N GLY A 371 -18.93 -8.37 -4.88
CA GLY A 371 -20.31 -8.47 -5.31
C GLY A 371 -21.05 -7.13 -5.25
N ARG A 372 -20.88 -6.35 -4.18
CA ARG A 372 -21.44 -5.00 -4.08
C ARG A 372 -20.88 -4.06 -5.17
N LEU A 373 -19.56 -4.14 -5.46
CA LEU A 373 -18.98 -3.41 -6.58
C LEU A 373 -19.66 -3.79 -7.90
N PHE A 374 -19.85 -5.07 -8.19
CA PHE A 374 -20.50 -5.51 -9.41
C PHE A 374 -21.98 -5.10 -9.48
N GLN A 375 -22.72 -5.13 -8.37
CA GLN A 375 -24.07 -4.57 -8.33
C GLN A 375 -24.07 -3.10 -8.80
N MET A 376 -23.14 -2.28 -8.31
CA MET A 376 -23.02 -0.87 -8.74
C MET A 376 -22.60 -0.74 -10.21
N VAL A 377 -21.60 -1.53 -10.64
CA VAL A 377 -21.08 -1.52 -12.02
C VAL A 377 -22.15 -1.89 -13.02
N PHE A 378 -22.91 -2.95 -12.77
CA PHE A 378 -23.93 -3.48 -13.68
C PHE A 378 -25.33 -2.91 -13.44
N ALA A 379 -25.59 -2.15 -12.34
CA ALA A 379 -26.82 -1.39 -12.13
C ALA A 379 -26.79 0.03 -12.72
N ALA A 380 -25.58 0.61 -12.92
CA ALA A 380 -25.42 1.97 -13.42
C ALA A 380 -26.09 2.14 -14.79
N GLY A 381 -26.81 3.25 -14.99
CA GLY A 381 -27.54 3.54 -16.24
C GLY A 381 -26.65 3.67 -17.49
N PRO A 382 -27.22 3.92 -18.68
CA PRO A 382 -26.53 3.88 -19.97
C PRO A 382 -25.38 4.90 -20.14
N ASN A 383 -25.20 5.83 -19.24
CA ASN A 383 -24.08 6.80 -19.24
C ASN A 383 -22.83 6.31 -18.54
N ALA A 384 -22.81 5.11 -17.94
CA ALA A 384 -21.59 4.51 -17.45
C ALA A 384 -20.68 4.17 -18.64
N THR A 385 -19.40 4.53 -18.55
CA THR A 385 -18.36 4.28 -19.57
C THR A 385 -18.00 2.78 -19.65
N LEU A 386 -19.02 1.93 -19.78
CA LEU A 386 -18.87 0.49 -20.02
C LEU A 386 -19.08 0.25 -21.51
N SER A 387 -18.24 -0.58 -22.11
CA SER A 387 -18.43 -1.03 -23.47
C SER A 387 -19.79 -1.76 -23.57
N ARG A 388 -20.59 -1.40 -24.53
CA ARG A 388 -21.79 -2.18 -24.87
C ARG A 388 -21.37 -3.39 -25.67
N ILE A 389 -22.04 -4.50 -25.45
CA ILE A 389 -21.88 -5.68 -26.31
C ILE A 389 -22.66 -5.45 -27.58
N ASP A 390 -21.97 -5.42 -28.72
CA ASP A 390 -22.62 -5.40 -30.04
C ASP A 390 -23.29 -6.74 -30.30
N ASP A 391 -24.37 -6.76 -31.10
CA ASP A 391 -25.16 -7.98 -31.41
C ASP A 391 -24.29 -9.10 -32.03
N ALA A 392 -23.21 -8.76 -32.71
CA ALA A 392 -22.24 -9.71 -33.25
C ALA A 392 -21.44 -10.46 -32.18
N GLU A 393 -21.23 -9.86 -30.98
CA GLU A 393 -20.55 -10.51 -29.85
C GLU A 393 -21.51 -11.42 -29.06
N ARG A 394 -22.83 -11.15 -29.08
CA ARG A 394 -23.85 -12.00 -28.45
C ARG A 394 -23.91 -13.39 -29.07
N ASP A 395 -23.80 -13.48 -30.39
CA ASP A 395 -23.81 -14.76 -31.12
C ASP A 395 -22.57 -15.62 -30.81
N SER A 396 -21.43 -15.01 -30.54
CA SER A 396 -20.19 -15.72 -30.19
C SER A 396 -20.22 -16.29 -28.75
N ALA A 397 -20.88 -15.59 -27.81
CA ALA A 397 -21.04 -16.03 -26.42
C ALA A 397 -22.03 -17.22 -26.31
N GLN A 398 -23.13 -17.22 -27.09
CA GLN A 398 -24.11 -18.31 -27.09
C GLN A 398 -23.61 -19.62 -27.74
N THR A 399 -22.56 -19.55 -28.57
CA THR A 399 -22.02 -20.72 -29.26
C THR A 399 -20.94 -21.49 -28.50
N GLY A 400 -20.59 -21.07 -27.26
CA GLY A 400 -19.62 -21.79 -26.42
C GLY A 400 -18.21 -21.87 -27.04
N ARG A 401 -17.90 -21.01 -28.01
CA ARG A 401 -16.58 -21.00 -28.65
C ARG A 401 -15.58 -20.29 -27.77
N CYS A 402 -14.76 -21.07 -27.08
CA CYS A 402 -13.53 -20.61 -26.47
C CYS A 402 -12.75 -19.74 -27.47
N TRP A 403 -12.42 -18.50 -27.12
CA TRP A 403 -11.63 -17.61 -27.94
C TRP A 403 -10.31 -18.30 -28.37
N ARG A 404 -10.11 -18.48 -29.68
CA ARG A 404 -8.88 -19.01 -30.25
C ARG A 404 -8.29 -17.98 -31.20
N PRO A 405 -7.03 -17.55 -30.99
CA PRO A 405 -6.33 -16.73 -31.99
C PRO A 405 -6.23 -17.50 -33.31
N ARG A 406 -6.59 -16.87 -34.42
CA ARG A 406 -6.38 -17.45 -35.73
C ARG A 406 -4.88 -17.46 -36.02
N GLY A 407 -4.27 -18.64 -36.08
CA GLY A 407 -2.94 -18.82 -36.67
C GLY A 407 -1.78 -19.10 -35.71
N GLU A 408 -2.01 -19.33 -34.39
CA GLU A 408 -0.93 -19.74 -33.50
C GLU A 408 -0.88 -21.27 -33.25
N PRO A 409 0.35 -21.87 -33.16
CA PRO A 409 0.50 -23.31 -32.90
C PRO A 409 0.01 -23.69 -31.51
N GLN A 410 -0.63 -24.86 -31.38
CA GLN A 410 -1.20 -25.44 -30.15
C GLN A 410 -0.26 -25.57 -28.95
N ALA A 411 1.05 -25.39 -29.14
CA ALA A 411 2.09 -25.61 -28.11
C ALA A 411 2.19 -24.52 -27.02
N LEU A 412 1.55 -23.35 -27.18
CA LEU A 412 1.65 -22.25 -26.21
C LEU A 412 0.60 -22.28 -25.08
N TYR A 413 -0.35 -23.20 -25.13
CA TYR A 413 -1.49 -23.24 -24.22
C TYR A 413 -1.56 -24.50 -23.35
N THR A 414 -0.52 -25.34 -23.34
CA THR A 414 -0.47 -26.48 -22.41
C THR A 414 -0.12 -26.00 -21.01
N SER A 415 -1.14 -26.00 -20.19
CA SER A 415 -1.20 -26.23 -18.74
C SER A 415 0.04 -25.86 -17.93
N TYR A 416 -0.04 -24.79 -17.16
CA TYR A 416 0.58 -24.80 -15.85
C TYR A 416 -0.18 -25.84 -15.01
N GLY A 417 0.40 -27.04 -14.93
CA GLY A 417 -0.13 -28.13 -14.16
C GLY A 417 -0.25 -27.74 -12.70
N ASP A 418 -1.41 -28.07 -12.18
CA ASP A 418 -1.69 -28.16 -10.74
C ASP A 418 -0.66 -29.13 -10.12
N PRO A 419 0.11 -28.74 -9.10
CA PRO A 419 0.92 -29.70 -8.37
C PRO A 419 -0.03 -30.48 -7.44
N SER A 420 -0.54 -31.60 -7.95
CA SER A 420 -1.19 -32.61 -7.11
C SER A 420 -0.20 -33.09 -6.06
N PRO A 421 -0.56 -33.23 -4.78
CA PRO A 421 0.27 -33.86 -3.78
C PRO A 421 0.26 -35.37 -4.00
N GLY A 422 1.33 -35.87 -4.63
CA GLY A 422 1.54 -37.28 -4.90
C GLY A 422 2.78 -37.82 -4.20
N SER A 423 2.53 -38.58 -3.15
CA SER A 423 3.29 -39.76 -2.63
C SER A 423 4.82 -39.79 -2.89
N ARG A 424 5.60 -39.45 -1.89
CA ARG A 424 6.55 -40.33 -1.13
C ARG A 424 7.28 -39.54 -0.07
#